data_9103fdc47c8a9a3fadbfd5d0c0e3830d
#
_entry.id   9103fdc47c8a9a3fadbfd5d0c0e3830d
#
_cell.length_a   1.000
_cell.length_b   1.000
_cell.length_c   1.000
_cell.angle_alpha   90.00
_cell.angle_beta   90.00
_cell.angle_gamma   90.00
#
_symmetry.space_group_name_H-M   'P 1'
#
loop_
_entity.id
_entity.type
_entity.pdbx_description
1 polymer ?
#
loop_
_entity_poly.entity_id
_entity_poly.type
_entity_poly.pdbx_seq_one_letter_code
_entity_poly.pdbx_strand_id
1 'polypeptide(L)'
;VDTLFVDEAGQLSLASVLAVAGAARNLILLGDPQQLAQPSHATHPPGAGASALEHILDGRATMPAAAGLLLDQTWRMHPDLCRYTSAAFYDGKLGGVDGLGRQEIQGWGSGLRLVEVPHQGNTNASPEEAREVARLAGQLTGRRWRDKNGAERSMEPADILIVTPYNAQIRAIQGALAGIGQTGFRVGTVDKFQGQEAPAVIYSMATSSADEAPRGLDFLYDPHRLNVATSRARALAIIVASPDLIRVSCRTPHQMVLANALCRAWETGG
;
A
#
# COMPACT_ATOMS: atom_id res chain seq x y z
N VAL A 1 -34.53 9.19 -6.12
CA VAL A 1 -33.97 8.50 -7.30
C VAL A 1 -34.14 6.99 -7.16
N ASP A 2 -34.08 6.23 -8.26
CA ASP A 2 -34.23 4.77 -8.17
C ASP A 2 -32.98 4.09 -7.63
N THR A 3 -31.81 4.50 -8.06
CA THR A 3 -30.54 3.91 -7.63
C THR A 3 -29.53 5.00 -7.29
N LEU A 4 -28.87 4.84 -6.15
CA LEU A 4 -27.74 5.65 -5.70
C LEU A 4 -26.48 4.81 -5.73
N PHE A 5 -25.46 5.28 -6.44
CA PHE A 5 -24.11 4.70 -6.42
C PHE A 5 -23.26 5.48 -5.41
N VAL A 6 -22.62 4.77 -4.52
CA VAL A 6 -21.66 5.30 -3.56
C VAL A 6 -20.30 4.74 -3.91
N ASP A 7 -19.45 5.58 -4.49
CA ASP A 7 -18.08 5.24 -4.80
C ASP A 7 -17.17 5.43 -3.59
N GLU A 8 -16.04 4.70 -3.55
CA GLU A 8 -15.11 4.65 -2.41
C GLU A 8 -15.80 4.31 -1.07
N ALA A 9 -16.82 3.44 -1.10
CA ALA A 9 -17.61 3.08 0.08
C ALA A 9 -16.81 2.34 1.16
N GLY A 10 -15.61 1.85 0.86
CA GLY A 10 -14.63 1.37 1.83
C GLY A 10 -14.05 2.47 2.72
N GLN A 11 -14.15 3.73 2.29
CA GLN A 11 -13.68 4.90 3.04
C GLN A 11 -14.82 5.70 3.70
N LEU A 12 -16.06 5.53 3.24
CA LEU A 12 -17.19 6.24 3.83
C LEU A 12 -17.69 5.51 5.07
N SER A 13 -17.82 6.25 6.18
CA SER A 13 -18.39 5.69 7.40
C SER A 13 -19.80 5.18 7.17
N LEU A 14 -20.19 4.13 7.90
CA LEU A 14 -21.56 3.60 7.88
C LEU A 14 -22.60 4.72 8.11
N ALA A 15 -22.33 5.64 9.05
CA ALA A 15 -23.22 6.76 9.34
C ALA A 15 -23.40 7.68 8.12
N SER A 16 -22.33 7.98 7.38
CA SER A 16 -22.39 8.82 6.17
C SER A 16 -23.24 8.18 5.07
N VAL A 17 -23.07 6.85 4.87
CA VAL A 17 -23.86 6.11 3.89
C VAL A 17 -25.33 6.04 4.30
N LEU A 18 -25.63 5.79 5.57
CA LEU A 18 -27.00 5.76 6.09
C LEU A 18 -27.70 7.14 5.93
N ALA A 19 -26.98 8.25 6.11
CA ALA A 19 -27.53 9.59 5.95
C ALA A 19 -28.04 9.86 4.53
N VAL A 20 -27.44 9.24 3.50
CA VAL A 20 -27.84 9.43 2.09
C VAL A 20 -28.70 8.27 1.55
N ALA A 21 -28.75 7.14 2.24
CA ALA A 21 -29.44 5.94 1.78
C ALA A 21 -30.95 6.15 1.53
N GLY A 22 -31.60 7.02 2.32
CA GLY A 22 -32.99 7.36 2.15
C GLY A 22 -33.35 8.12 0.86
N ALA A 23 -32.34 8.59 0.10
CA ALA A 23 -32.55 9.32 -1.15
C ALA A 23 -32.88 8.40 -2.34
N ALA A 24 -32.68 7.07 -2.22
CA ALA A 24 -32.91 6.12 -3.30
C ALA A 24 -33.60 4.84 -2.81
N ARG A 25 -34.20 4.10 -3.77
CA ARG A 25 -34.79 2.77 -3.50
C ARG A 25 -33.73 1.68 -3.45
N ASN A 26 -32.69 1.83 -4.25
CA ASN A 26 -31.59 0.90 -4.36
C ASN A 26 -30.27 1.61 -4.05
N LEU A 27 -29.38 0.95 -3.35
CA LEU A 27 -28.05 1.44 -3.01
C LEU A 27 -27.00 0.47 -3.55
N ILE A 28 -26.06 0.98 -4.34
CA ILE A 28 -24.90 0.23 -4.85
C ILE A 28 -23.65 0.84 -4.25
N LEU A 29 -22.94 0.05 -3.45
CA LEU A 29 -21.67 0.42 -2.81
C LEU A 29 -20.52 -0.10 -3.64
N LEU A 30 -19.65 0.79 -4.10
CA LEU A 30 -18.44 0.48 -4.85
C LEU A 30 -17.22 0.87 -3.99
N GLY A 31 -16.20 0.03 -3.94
CA GLY A 31 -14.98 0.36 -3.20
C GLY A 31 -14.21 -0.88 -2.77
N ASP A 32 -13.09 -0.63 -2.11
CA ASP A 32 -12.19 -1.66 -1.62
C ASP A 32 -11.94 -1.47 -0.11
N PRO A 33 -12.50 -2.32 0.73
CA PRO A 33 -12.33 -2.22 2.19
C PRO A 33 -10.93 -2.62 2.66
N GLN A 34 -10.11 -3.21 1.78
CA GLN A 34 -8.70 -3.53 2.07
C GLN A 34 -7.74 -2.36 1.73
N GLN A 35 -8.27 -1.21 1.30
CA GLN A 35 -7.54 0.04 1.16
C GLN A 35 -7.77 0.94 2.38
N LEU A 36 -7.18 2.16 2.36
CA LEU A 36 -7.24 3.07 3.52
C LEU A 36 -8.68 3.37 3.93
N ALA A 37 -8.95 3.27 5.22
CA ALA A 37 -10.16 3.79 5.82
C ALA A 37 -10.17 5.33 5.85
N GLN A 38 -11.35 5.93 6.00
CA GLN A 38 -11.47 7.37 6.21
C GLN A 38 -10.73 7.79 7.49
N PRO A 39 -9.87 8.82 7.43
CA PRO A 39 -9.22 9.34 8.63
C PRO A 39 -10.28 9.81 9.65
N SER A 40 -10.26 9.23 10.84
CA SER A 40 -11.12 9.68 11.94
C SER A 40 -10.31 10.54 12.91
N HIS A 41 -10.91 11.68 13.30
CA HIS A 41 -10.35 12.58 14.32
C HIS A 41 -10.91 12.32 15.72
N ALA A 42 -11.83 11.35 15.86
CA ALA A 42 -12.47 11.01 17.11
C ALA A 42 -12.46 9.50 17.36
N THR A 43 -12.51 9.12 18.63
CA THR A 43 -12.74 7.73 19.02
C THR A 43 -14.23 7.44 18.92
N HIS A 44 -14.60 6.38 18.23
CA HIS A 44 -15.96 5.92 18.09
C HIS A 44 -16.23 4.69 18.97
N PRO A 45 -17.48 4.47 19.39
CA PRO A 45 -17.87 3.19 19.97
C PRO A 45 -17.56 2.02 19.02
N PRO A 46 -17.37 0.79 19.54
CA PRO A 46 -17.13 -0.37 18.71
C PRO A 46 -18.16 -0.51 17.58
N GLY A 47 -17.68 -0.69 16.34
CA GLY A 47 -18.50 -0.81 15.14
C GLY A 47 -19.00 0.51 14.51
N ALA A 48 -19.01 1.62 15.24
CA ALA A 48 -19.50 2.91 14.70
C ALA A 48 -18.48 3.61 13.79
N GLY A 49 -17.20 3.27 13.90
CA GLY A 49 -16.13 3.80 13.05
C GLY A 49 -15.92 2.99 11.77
N ALA A 50 -16.59 1.84 11.61
CA ALA A 50 -16.45 1.00 10.43
C ALA A 50 -17.01 1.70 9.18
N SER A 51 -16.41 1.43 8.02
CA SER A 51 -16.99 1.81 6.74
C SER A 51 -18.24 0.96 6.43
N ALA A 52 -19.05 1.43 5.48
CA ALA A 52 -20.24 0.70 5.07
C ALA A 52 -19.88 -0.69 4.49
N LEU A 53 -18.77 -0.82 3.76
CA LEU A 53 -18.32 -2.11 3.23
C LEU A 53 -17.76 -3.02 4.32
N GLU A 54 -16.98 -2.52 5.27
CA GLU A 54 -16.50 -3.29 6.43
C GLU A 54 -17.66 -3.84 7.26
N HIS A 55 -18.72 -3.04 7.46
CA HIS A 55 -19.92 -3.48 8.14
C HIS A 55 -20.60 -4.66 7.43
N ILE A 56 -20.72 -4.62 6.10
CA ILE A 56 -21.30 -5.71 5.31
C ILE A 56 -20.40 -6.96 5.28
N LEU A 57 -19.09 -6.75 5.26
CA LEU A 57 -18.11 -7.85 5.26
C LEU A 57 -18.07 -8.63 6.56
N ASP A 58 -18.42 -8.00 7.69
CA ASP A 58 -18.47 -8.66 8.99
C ASP A 58 -17.17 -9.42 9.31
N GLY A 59 -16.02 -8.73 9.19
CA GLY A 59 -14.68 -9.26 9.44
C GLY A 59 -14.08 -10.13 8.34
N ARG A 60 -14.76 -10.32 7.21
CA ARG A 60 -14.19 -11.04 6.05
C ARG A 60 -13.30 -10.13 5.22
N ALA A 61 -12.24 -10.68 4.64
CA ALA A 61 -11.36 -9.93 3.75
C ALA A 61 -11.98 -9.65 2.37
N THR A 62 -12.89 -10.52 1.90
CA THR A 62 -13.49 -10.43 0.56
C THR A 62 -15.00 -10.58 0.59
N MET A 63 -15.69 -9.94 -0.37
CA MET A 63 -17.15 -9.95 -0.47
C MET A 63 -17.66 -11.38 -0.73
N PRO A 64 -18.55 -11.93 0.12
CA PRO A 64 -19.21 -13.19 -0.14
C PRO A 64 -20.26 -13.05 -1.25
N ALA A 65 -20.42 -14.08 -2.09
CA ALA A 65 -21.32 -14.06 -3.24
C ALA A 65 -22.80 -13.76 -2.87
N ALA A 66 -23.22 -14.07 -1.65
CA ALA A 66 -24.57 -13.77 -1.16
C ALA A 66 -24.79 -12.28 -0.84
N ALA A 67 -23.72 -11.49 -0.62
CA ALA A 67 -23.78 -10.10 -0.21
C ALA A 67 -23.36 -9.13 -1.31
N GLY A 68 -22.68 -9.59 -2.37
CA GLY A 68 -22.24 -8.74 -3.46
C GLY A 68 -21.31 -9.43 -4.44
N LEU A 69 -20.61 -8.62 -5.23
CA LEU A 69 -19.65 -9.09 -6.24
C LEU A 69 -18.24 -8.69 -5.81
N LEU A 70 -17.31 -9.62 -5.91
CA LEU A 70 -15.88 -9.35 -5.84
C LEU A 70 -15.35 -9.14 -7.26
N LEU A 71 -14.69 -8.01 -7.52
CA LEU A 71 -13.90 -7.82 -8.73
C LEU A 71 -12.54 -8.50 -8.51
N ASP A 72 -12.42 -9.72 -8.95
CA ASP A 72 -11.30 -10.63 -8.67
C ASP A 72 -10.11 -10.48 -9.63
N GLN A 73 -10.13 -9.48 -10.51
CA GLN A 73 -9.08 -9.25 -11.49
C GLN A 73 -8.47 -7.85 -11.40
N THR A 74 -7.14 -7.77 -11.32
CA THR A 74 -6.40 -6.53 -11.49
C THR A 74 -5.96 -6.34 -12.94
N TRP A 75 -5.99 -5.08 -13.39
CA TRP A 75 -5.51 -4.64 -14.70
C TRP A 75 -4.18 -3.88 -14.61
N ARG A 76 -3.58 -3.87 -13.41
CA ARG A 76 -2.40 -3.05 -13.06
C ARG A 76 -1.16 -3.88 -12.78
N MET A 77 -1.21 -4.76 -11.79
CA MET A 77 -0.04 -5.37 -11.17
C MET A 77 0.50 -6.55 -11.99
N HIS A 78 1.84 -6.62 -12.12
CA HIS A 78 2.50 -7.84 -12.57
C HIS A 78 2.06 -9.06 -11.71
N PRO A 79 1.92 -10.28 -12.29
CA PRO A 79 1.45 -11.46 -11.56
C PRO A 79 2.23 -11.78 -10.28
N ASP A 80 3.56 -11.57 -10.26
CA ASP A 80 4.37 -11.82 -9.07
C ASP A 80 4.03 -10.87 -7.92
N LEU A 81 3.77 -9.59 -8.21
CA LEU A 81 3.30 -8.63 -7.23
C LEU A 81 1.86 -8.91 -6.81
N CYS A 82 1.00 -9.28 -7.77
CA CYS A 82 -0.39 -9.64 -7.51
C CYS A 82 -0.50 -10.86 -6.59
N ARG A 83 0.40 -11.84 -6.69
CA ARG A 83 0.41 -13.04 -5.84
C ARG A 83 0.57 -12.68 -4.35
N TYR A 84 1.51 -11.78 -4.03
CA TYR A 84 1.67 -11.26 -2.66
C TYR A 84 0.40 -10.52 -2.21
N THR A 85 -0.05 -9.55 -2.98
CA THR A 85 -1.23 -8.73 -2.67
C THR A 85 -2.47 -9.60 -2.46
N SER A 86 -2.70 -10.56 -3.34
CA SER A 86 -3.82 -11.51 -3.26
C SER A 86 -3.79 -12.33 -1.99
N ALA A 87 -2.64 -12.93 -1.68
CA ALA A 87 -2.48 -13.79 -0.50
C ALA A 87 -2.51 -13.01 0.82
N ALA A 88 -1.99 -11.77 0.83
CA ALA A 88 -1.92 -10.98 2.05
C ALA A 88 -3.24 -10.27 2.40
N PHE A 89 -4.04 -9.85 1.40
CA PHE A 89 -5.17 -8.94 1.62
C PHE A 89 -6.50 -9.41 1.04
N TYR A 90 -6.53 -10.40 0.12
CA TYR A 90 -7.74 -10.78 -0.63
C TYR A 90 -8.01 -12.29 -0.62
N ASP A 91 -7.61 -13.02 0.41
CA ASP A 91 -7.84 -14.48 0.57
C ASP A 91 -7.34 -15.32 -0.61
N GLY A 92 -6.34 -14.85 -1.36
CA GLY A 92 -5.85 -15.52 -2.56
C GLY A 92 -6.78 -15.43 -3.78
N LYS A 93 -7.82 -14.59 -3.73
CA LYS A 93 -8.86 -14.52 -4.78
C LYS A 93 -8.59 -13.50 -5.87
N LEU A 94 -7.61 -12.60 -5.69
CA LEU A 94 -7.26 -11.59 -6.68
C LEU A 94 -6.30 -12.20 -7.70
N GLY A 95 -6.62 -12.11 -8.98
CA GLY A 95 -5.76 -12.50 -10.10
C GLY A 95 -5.43 -11.33 -11.02
N GLY A 96 -4.52 -11.53 -11.95
CA GLY A 96 -4.20 -10.55 -13.00
C GLY A 96 -4.79 -10.96 -14.35
N VAL A 97 -5.18 -9.97 -15.18
CA VAL A 97 -5.55 -10.24 -16.57
C VAL A 97 -4.33 -10.59 -17.40
N ASP A 98 -4.57 -11.22 -18.57
CA ASP A 98 -3.52 -11.56 -19.51
C ASP A 98 -2.70 -10.34 -19.95
N GLY A 99 -1.41 -10.57 -20.21
CA GLY A 99 -0.47 -9.54 -20.67
C GLY A 99 0.25 -8.78 -19.55
N LEU A 100 -0.24 -8.78 -18.31
CA LEU A 100 0.42 -8.09 -17.19
C LEU A 100 1.81 -8.66 -16.88
N GLY A 101 2.05 -9.94 -17.16
CA GLY A 101 3.36 -10.59 -17.00
C GLY A 101 4.45 -10.09 -17.95
N ARG A 102 4.13 -9.19 -18.90
CA ARG A 102 5.14 -8.54 -19.76
C ARG A 102 5.80 -7.34 -19.09
N GLN A 103 5.20 -6.83 -18.03
CA GLN A 103 5.70 -5.65 -17.31
C GLN A 103 7.03 -5.97 -16.62
N GLU A 104 8.08 -5.23 -16.96
CA GLU A 104 9.42 -5.51 -16.44
C GLU A 104 10.27 -4.24 -16.43
N ILE A 105 11.12 -4.11 -15.42
CA ILE A 105 12.16 -3.08 -15.35
C ILE A 105 13.51 -3.75 -15.58
N GLN A 106 14.21 -3.34 -16.64
CA GLN A 106 15.49 -3.91 -17.04
C GLN A 106 16.51 -3.93 -15.89
N GLY A 107 17.03 -5.13 -15.60
CA GLY A 107 17.98 -5.38 -14.52
C GLY A 107 17.37 -5.45 -13.12
N TRP A 108 16.06 -5.19 -13.01
CA TRP A 108 15.32 -5.26 -11.74
C TRP A 108 14.21 -6.32 -11.77
N GLY A 109 13.70 -6.66 -12.96
CA GLY A 109 12.58 -7.58 -13.10
C GLY A 109 11.27 -6.98 -12.63
N SER A 110 10.48 -7.79 -11.93
CA SER A 110 9.13 -7.46 -11.42
C SER A 110 8.90 -8.09 -10.04
N GLY A 111 7.77 -7.77 -9.42
CA GLY A 111 7.33 -8.35 -8.16
C GLY A 111 7.63 -7.48 -6.94
N LEU A 112 7.63 -8.11 -5.77
CA LEU A 112 7.97 -7.48 -4.50
C LEU A 112 9.44 -7.73 -4.18
N ARG A 113 10.12 -6.71 -3.67
CA ARG A 113 11.48 -6.81 -3.12
C ARG A 113 11.57 -6.16 -1.77
N LEU A 114 12.41 -6.74 -0.93
CA LEU A 114 12.78 -6.19 0.36
C LEU A 114 14.22 -5.72 0.32
N VAL A 115 14.47 -4.56 0.92
CA VAL A 115 15.81 -4.01 1.14
C VAL A 115 15.96 -3.73 2.62
N GLU A 116 16.75 -4.55 3.27
CA GLU A 116 17.05 -4.39 4.69
C GLU A 116 18.05 -3.24 4.91
N VAL A 117 17.68 -2.32 5.77
CA VAL A 117 18.53 -1.23 6.21
C VAL A 117 18.61 -1.24 7.73
N PRO A 118 19.63 -1.86 8.33
CA PRO A 118 19.78 -1.89 9.79
C PRO A 118 19.99 -0.48 10.34
N HIS A 119 19.16 -0.09 11.30
CA HIS A 119 19.29 1.15 12.06
C HIS A 119 18.59 1.04 13.41
N GLN A 120 18.89 1.92 14.37
CA GLN A 120 18.35 1.94 15.71
C GLN A 120 18.00 3.38 16.13
N GLY A 121 17.01 3.53 17.02
CA GLY A 121 16.63 4.81 17.58
C GLY A 121 15.82 5.72 16.65
N ASN A 122 15.51 5.27 15.43
CA ASN A 122 14.70 6.05 14.50
C ASN A 122 13.20 5.80 14.77
N THR A 123 12.44 6.88 14.88
CA THR A 123 11.00 6.82 15.16
C THR A 123 10.16 7.09 13.92
N ASN A 124 10.15 8.33 13.43
CA ASN A 124 9.34 8.78 12.28
C ASN A 124 10.18 9.27 11.10
N ALA A 125 11.50 9.15 11.19
CA ALA A 125 12.45 9.43 10.11
C ALA A 125 13.71 8.60 10.32
N SER A 126 14.22 8.02 9.23
CA SER A 126 15.49 7.30 9.16
C SER A 126 16.35 7.89 8.06
N PRO A 127 17.45 8.58 8.41
CA PRO A 127 18.44 9.04 7.43
C PRO A 127 19.08 7.89 6.65
N GLU A 128 19.19 6.70 7.25
CA GLU A 128 19.74 5.50 6.63
C GLU A 128 18.82 5.01 5.50
N GLU A 129 17.54 4.84 5.79
CA GLU A 129 16.55 4.48 4.77
C GLU A 129 16.44 5.58 3.70
N ALA A 130 16.46 6.86 4.08
CA ALA A 130 16.36 7.97 3.13
C ALA A 130 17.52 7.95 2.10
N ARG A 131 18.74 7.65 2.54
CA ARG A 131 19.90 7.48 1.65
C ARG A 131 19.75 6.28 0.73
N GLU A 132 19.27 5.16 1.27
CA GLU A 132 19.04 3.95 0.47
C GLU A 132 17.92 4.15 -0.56
N VAL A 133 16.82 4.79 -0.17
CA VAL A 133 15.72 5.17 -1.09
C VAL A 133 16.25 6.05 -2.23
N ALA A 134 17.06 7.06 -1.92
CA ALA A 134 17.65 7.94 -2.93
C ALA A 134 18.59 7.16 -3.89
N ARG A 135 19.40 6.23 -3.37
CA ARG A 135 20.27 5.34 -4.15
C ARG A 135 19.43 4.45 -5.10
N LEU A 136 18.37 3.80 -4.58
CA LEU A 136 17.48 2.93 -5.36
C LEU A 136 16.74 3.72 -6.44
N ALA A 137 16.20 4.88 -6.11
CA ALA A 137 15.51 5.76 -7.06
C ALA A 137 16.43 6.21 -8.20
N GLY A 138 17.69 6.59 -7.88
CA GLY A 138 18.70 6.92 -8.86
C GLY A 138 19.07 5.76 -9.78
N GLN A 139 19.14 4.53 -9.24
CA GLN A 139 19.44 3.33 -10.02
C GLN A 139 18.29 2.89 -10.94
N LEU A 140 17.05 3.15 -10.56
CA LEU A 140 15.87 2.85 -11.38
C LEU A 140 15.68 3.87 -12.50
N THR A 141 16.05 5.12 -12.27
CA THR A 141 15.95 6.19 -13.28
C THR A 141 16.82 5.87 -14.50
N GLY A 142 16.28 6.04 -15.68
CA GLY A 142 16.95 5.74 -16.95
C GLY A 142 16.90 4.26 -17.35
N ARG A 143 16.47 3.34 -16.45
CA ARG A 143 16.29 1.94 -16.82
C ARG A 143 15.15 1.80 -17.82
N ARG A 144 15.24 0.79 -18.71
CA ARG A 144 14.18 0.49 -19.65
C ARG A 144 13.03 -0.19 -18.91
N TRP A 145 11.83 0.35 -19.05
CA TRP A 145 10.59 -0.26 -18.57
C TRP A 145 9.76 -0.72 -19.75
N ARG A 146 9.31 -1.96 -19.70
CA ARG A 146 8.35 -2.57 -20.62
C ARG A 146 6.97 -2.58 -19.98
N ASP A 147 5.97 -2.06 -20.66
CA ASP A 147 4.57 -2.07 -20.20
C ASP A 147 3.84 -3.38 -20.57
N LYS A 148 2.58 -3.50 -20.14
CA LYS A 148 1.72 -4.67 -20.42
C LYS A 148 1.46 -4.91 -21.92
N ASN A 149 1.58 -3.91 -22.76
CA ASN A 149 1.40 -4.00 -24.21
C ASN A 149 2.72 -4.34 -24.91
N GLY A 150 3.84 -4.39 -24.19
CA GLY A 150 5.17 -4.63 -24.72
C GLY A 150 5.90 -3.37 -25.19
N ALA A 151 5.32 -2.18 -25.01
CA ALA A 151 5.99 -0.94 -25.31
C ALA A 151 7.11 -0.66 -24.30
N GLU A 152 8.27 -0.21 -24.81
CA GLU A 152 9.44 0.05 -23.99
C GLU A 152 9.82 1.53 -24.02
N ARG A 153 10.19 2.07 -22.87
CA ARG A 153 10.78 3.41 -22.73
C ARG A 153 11.70 3.50 -21.52
N SER A 154 12.53 4.51 -21.48
CA SER A 154 13.31 4.82 -20.28
C SER A 154 12.40 5.32 -19.16
N MET A 155 12.72 4.91 -17.92
CA MET A 155 12.06 5.41 -16.72
C MET A 155 12.53 6.83 -16.39
N GLU A 156 11.57 7.68 -16.10
CA GLU A 156 11.79 9.03 -15.58
C GLU A 156 11.58 9.03 -14.04
N PRO A 157 12.06 10.06 -13.32
CA PRO A 157 11.78 10.19 -11.88
C PRO A 157 10.29 10.14 -11.54
N ALA A 158 9.42 10.64 -12.42
CA ALA A 158 7.96 10.60 -12.26
C ALA A 158 7.36 9.19 -12.34
N ASP A 159 8.10 8.19 -12.84
CA ASP A 159 7.69 6.78 -12.90
C ASP A 159 7.94 6.01 -11.60
N ILE A 160 8.53 6.67 -10.62
CA ILE A 160 8.88 6.09 -9.33
C ILE A 160 8.10 6.83 -8.25
N LEU A 161 7.17 6.13 -7.60
CA LEU A 161 6.50 6.64 -6.40
C LEU A 161 7.34 6.29 -5.18
N ILE A 162 7.63 7.28 -4.35
CA ILE A 162 8.32 7.08 -3.08
C ILE A 162 7.33 7.36 -1.97
N VAL A 163 7.00 6.32 -1.22
CA VAL A 163 5.92 6.30 -0.24
C VAL A 163 6.49 6.10 1.16
N THR A 164 5.92 6.72 2.16
CA THR A 164 6.30 6.55 3.57
C THR A 164 5.13 6.86 4.49
N PRO A 165 5.07 6.30 5.72
CA PRO A 165 4.00 6.62 6.66
C PRO A 165 4.10 8.00 7.30
N TYR A 166 5.29 8.67 7.26
CA TYR A 166 5.55 9.87 8.06
C TYR A 166 6.03 11.08 7.25
N ASN A 167 5.48 12.24 7.55
CA ASN A 167 5.92 13.50 6.92
C ASN A 167 7.40 13.86 7.21
N ALA A 168 7.93 13.44 8.36
CA ALA A 168 9.34 13.65 8.68
C ALA A 168 10.24 12.87 7.72
N GLN A 169 9.88 11.64 7.37
CA GLN A 169 10.61 10.81 6.41
C GLN A 169 10.53 11.39 4.98
N ILE A 170 9.42 12.03 4.60
CA ILE A 170 9.35 12.72 3.30
C ILE A 170 10.47 13.76 3.19
N ARG A 171 10.67 14.58 4.23
CA ARG A 171 11.74 15.59 4.24
C ARG A 171 13.14 14.98 4.20
N ALA A 172 13.35 13.89 4.94
CA ALA A 172 14.63 13.17 4.94
C ALA A 172 14.95 12.60 3.54
N ILE A 173 13.97 11.96 2.88
CA ILE A 173 14.13 11.42 1.53
C ILE A 173 14.36 12.55 0.51
N GLN A 174 13.60 13.63 0.57
CA GLN A 174 13.79 14.78 -0.32
C GLN A 174 15.18 15.40 -0.14
N GLY A 175 15.68 15.52 1.10
CA GLY A 175 17.03 15.96 1.39
C GLY A 175 18.11 15.04 0.82
N ALA A 176 17.93 13.73 0.96
CA ALA A 176 18.85 12.73 0.41
C ALA A 176 18.88 12.76 -1.13
N LEU A 177 17.73 12.86 -1.79
CA LEU A 177 17.64 13.01 -3.24
C LEU A 177 18.32 14.29 -3.74
N ALA A 178 18.06 15.40 -3.09
CA ALA A 178 18.72 16.71 -3.42
C ALA A 178 20.23 16.62 -3.23
N GLY A 179 20.70 15.95 -2.17
CA GLY A 179 22.12 15.76 -1.87
C GLY A 179 22.91 14.99 -2.96
N ILE A 180 22.22 14.20 -3.78
CA ILE A 180 22.82 13.51 -4.94
C ILE A 180 22.38 14.12 -6.28
N GLY A 181 21.82 15.35 -6.28
CA GLY A 181 21.40 16.05 -7.49
C GLY A 181 20.17 15.48 -8.19
N GLN A 182 19.39 14.64 -7.52
CA GLN A 182 18.20 14.01 -8.07
C GLN A 182 16.94 14.81 -7.78
N THR A 183 16.14 15.10 -8.81
CA THR A 183 14.90 15.89 -8.73
C THR A 183 13.77 15.22 -9.51
N GLY A 184 12.54 15.73 -9.36
CA GLY A 184 11.39 15.27 -10.14
C GLY A 184 10.67 14.04 -9.59
N PHE A 185 11.11 13.46 -8.47
CA PHE A 185 10.46 12.34 -7.83
C PHE A 185 9.18 12.75 -7.09
N ARG A 186 8.21 11.86 -7.10
CA ARG A 186 6.97 12.00 -6.33
C ARG A 186 7.15 11.34 -4.97
N VAL A 187 7.33 12.15 -3.91
CA VAL A 187 7.50 11.68 -2.53
C VAL A 187 6.28 12.08 -1.72
N GLY A 188 5.71 11.16 -0.95
CA GLY A 188 4.52 11.46 -0.14
C GLY A 188 4.11 10.34 0.79
N THR A 189 3.04 10.61 1.55
CA THR A 189 2.39 9.58 2.37
C THR A 189 1.52 8.66 1.52
N VAL A 190 1.16 7.51 2.09
CA VAL A 190 0.26 6.53 1.45
C VAL A 190 -1.03 7.20 1.01
N ASP A 191 -1.61 8.05 1.85
CA ASP A 191 -2.87 8.77 1.59
C ASP A 191 -2.78 9.66 0.33
N LYS A 192 -1.62 10.31 0.11
CA LYS A 192 -1.40 11.20 -1.04
C LYS A 192 -1.42 10.46 -2.38
N PHE A 193 -1.07 9.18 -2.38
CA PHE A 193 -0.94 8.39 -3.61
C PHE A 193 -2.13 7.46 -3.87
N GLN A 194 -3.21 7.60 -3.11
CA GLN A 194 -4.44 6.88 -3.39
C GLN A 194 -4.95 7.21 -4.79
N GLY A 195 -5.41 6.21 -5.53
CA GLY A 195 -5.81 6.34 -6.94
C GLY A 195 -4.67 6.44 -7.96
N GLN A 196 -3.42 6.67 -7.53
CA GLN A 196 -2.27 6.77 -8.44
C GLN A 196 -1.61 5.41 -8.66
N GLU A 197 -0.81 5.31 -9.70
CA GLU A 197 -0.01 4.13 -10.02
C GLU A 197 1.30 4.53 -10.72
N ALA A 198 2.30 3.66 -10.67
CA ALA A 198 3.59 3.86 -11.32
C ALA A 198 4.26 2.52 -11.67
N PRO A 199 5.20 2.49 -12.63
CA PRO A 199 6.03 1.32 -12.90
C PRO A 199 6.72 0.76 -11.66
N ALA A 200 7.30 1.64 -10.83
CA ALA A 200 7.95 1.27 -9.58
C ALA A 200 7.41 2.06 -8.38
N VAL A 201 7.36 1.39 -7.23
CA VAL A 201 7.08 2.01 -5.93
C VAL A 201 8.19 1.64 -4.96
N ILE A 202 8.69 2.61 -4.19
CA ILE A 202 9.60 2.39 -3.07
C ILE A 202 8.87 2.81 -1.79
N TYR A 203 8.68 1.89 -0.86
CA TYR A 203 8.03 2.14 0.42
C TYR A 203 9.07 2.12 1.55
N SER A 204 9.29 3.26 2.20
CA SER A 204 10.22 3.42 3.33
C SER A 204 9.45 3.40 4.64
N MET A 205 9.77 2.47 5.54
CA MET A 205 9.09 2.28 6.82
C MET A 205 9.53 3.28 7.89
N ALA A 206 10.75 3.80 7.78
CA ALA A 206 11.35 4.86 8.62
C ALA A 206 11.64 4.50 10.09
N THR A 207 10.88 3.62 10.69
CA THR A 207 10.95 3.27 12.12
C THR A 207 11.91 2.10 12.32
N SER A 208 12.75 2.13 13.37
CA SER A 208 13.75 1.07 13.60
C SER A 208 13.12 -0.23 14.12
N SER A 209 12.16 -0.11 15.04
CA SER A 209 11.48 -1.25 15.66
C SER A 209 10.03 -0.93 16.02
N ALA A 210 9.24 -1.94 16.33
CA ALA A 210 7.84 -1.76 16.73
C ALA A 210 7.68 -0.87 17.98
N ASP A 211 8.62 -0.98 18.93
CA ASP A 211 8.59 -0.23 20.18
C ASP A 211 8.90 1.27 19.98
N GLU A 212 9.57 1.62 18.89
CA GLU A 212 9.92 2.99 18.54
C GLU A 212 8.87 3.68 17.66
N ALA A 213 7.78 2.99 17.32
CA ALA A 213 6.72 3.52 16.46
C ALA A 213 5.93 4.64 17.19
N PRO A 214 6.00 5.91 16.77
CA PRO A 214 5.43 7.04 17.53
C PRO A 214 3.91 7.05 17.57
N ARG A 215 3.27 6.35 16.63
CA ARG A 215 1.81 6.18 16.55
C ARG A 215 1.35 4.76 16.89
N GLY A 216 2.28 3.97 17.47
CA GLY A 216 2.03 2.59 17.84
C GLY A 216 2.05 1.61 16.66
N LEU A 217 1.93 0.34 17.03
CA LEU A 217 2.00 -0.79 16.13
C LEU A 217 0.84 -0.78 15.11
N ASP A 218 -0.37 -0.44 15.55
CA ASP A 218 -1.57 -0.39 14.69
C ASP A 218 -1.41 0.55 13.48
N PHE A 219 -0.67 1.64 13.64
CA PHE A 219 -0.41 2.56 12.54
C PHE A 219 0.70 2.10 11.60
N LEU A 220 1.81 1.61 12.17
CA LEU A 220 3.00 1.25 11.38
C LEU A 220 2.78 -0.05 10.59
N TYR A 221 2.08 -1.01 11.19
CA TYR A 221 1.80 -2.32 10.60
C TYR A 221 0.40 -2.41 9.99
N ASP A 222 -0.28 -1.28 9.80
CA ASP A 222 -1.60 -1.25 9.16
C ASP A 222 -1.57 -1.95 7.79
N PRO A 223 -2.26 -3.09 7.63
CA PRO A 223 -2.25 -3.85 6.39
C PRO A 223 -2.83 -3.06 5.23
N HIS A 224 -3.78 -2.15 5.48
CA HIS A 224 -4.36 -1.30 4.44
C HIS A 224 -3.31 -0.32 3.88
N ARG A 225 -2.45 0.25 4.73
CA ARG A 225 -1.33 1.11 4.29
C ARG A 225 -0.32 0.34 3.46
N LEU A 226 0.05 -0.86 3.91
CA LEU A 226 0.98 -1.72 3.19
C LEU A 226 0.38 -2.16 1.84
N ASN A 227 -0.90 -2.55 1.82
CA ASN A 227 -1.62 -2.89 0.59
C ASN A 227 -1.62 -1.72 -0.39
N VAL A 228 -2.05 -0.53 0.05
CA VAL A 228 -2.06 0.65 -0.82
C VAL A 228 -0.67 0.98 -1.33
N ALA A 229 0.35 0.98 -0.47
CA ALA A 229 1.72 1.28 -0.87
C ALA A 229 2.22 0.31 -1.96
N THR A 230 2.07 -1.00 -1.77
CA THR A 230 2.60 -2.01 -2.69
C THR A 230 1.76 -2.15 -3.96
N SER A 231 0.43 -2.08 -3.87
CA SER A 231 -0.48 -2.25 -5.00
C SER A 231 -0.52 -1.05 -5.97
N ARG A 232 0.16 0.07 -5.66
CA ARG A 232 0.37 1.17 -6.62
C ARG A 232 1.40 0.84 -7.69
N ALA A 233 2.24 -0.17 -7.48
CA ALA A 233 3.23 -0.59 -8.46
C ALA A 233 2.59 -1.40 -9.60
N ARG A 234 3.04 -1.12 -10.82
CA ARG A 234 2.69 -1.93 -12.00
C ARG A 234 3.62 -3.13 -12.14
N ALA A 235 4.92 -2.92 -12.00
CA ALA A 235 5.95 -3.95 -12.16
C ALA A 235 6.65 -4.29 -10.85
N LEU A 236 7.18 -3.30 -10.12
CA LEU A 236 8.09 -3.50 -9.01
C LEU A 236 7.68 -2.70 -7.78
N ALA A 237 7.50 -3.36 -6.65
CA ALA A 237 7.40 -2.74 -5.34
C ALA A 237 8.64 -3.08 -4.50
N ILE A 238 9.28 -2.08 -3.91
CA ILE A 238 10.44 -2.24 -3.03
C ILE A 238 10.07 -1.72 -1.65
N ILE A 239 10.17 -2.57 -0.63
CA ILE A 239 10.03 -2.16 0.77
C ILE A 239 11.45 -1.97 1.32
N VAL A 240 11.72 -0.79 1.86
CA VAL A 240 12.95 -0.43 2.55
C VAL A 240 12.63 -0.33 4.04
N ALA A 241 13.27 -1.15 4.86
CA ALA A 241 12.89 -1.28 6.26
C ALA A 241 14.04 -1.81 7.14
N SER A 242 13.98 -1.49 8.42
CA SER A 242 14.82 -2.13 9.43
C SER A 242 14.45 -3.61 9.59
N PRO A 243 15.44 -4.55 9.67
CA PRO A 243 15.14 -5.95 9.93
C PRO A 243 14.52 -6.20 11.32
N ASP A 244 14.61 -5.26 12.25
CA ASP A 244 14.00 -5.41 13.58
C ASP A 244 12.47 -5.23 13.55
N LEU A 245 11.90 -4.72 12.44
CA LEU A 245 10.44 -4.62 12.29
C LEU A 245 9.75 -5.99 12.14
N ILE A 246 10.44 -7.05 11.71
CA ILE A 246 9.85 -8.40 11.70
C ILE A 246 10.06 -9.16 13.01
N ARG A 247 10.88 -8.63 13.93
CA ARG A 247 11.14 -9.24 15.25
C ARG A 247 10.22 -8.70 16.34
N VAL A 248 8.99 -8.38 15.96
CA VAL A 248 8.02 -7.77 16.86
C VAL A 248 7.50 -8.78 17.89
N SER A 249 7.49 -8.37 19.15
CA SER A 249 6.91 -9.15 20.25
C SER A 249 5.41 -8.88 20.34
N CYS A 250 4.61 -9.68 19.63
CA CYS A 250 3.16 -9.57 19.66
C CYS A 250 2.59 -10.08 20.99
N ARG A 251 1.77 -9.25 21.65
CA ARG A 251 1.11 -9.58 22.93
C ARG A 251 -0.35 -9.97 22.78
N THR A 252 -0.94 -9.72 21.63
CA THR A 252 -2.35 -10.01 21.32
C THR A 252 -2.49 -10.66 19.95
N PRO A 253 -3.56 -11.45 19.71
CA PRO A 253 -3.85 -11.97 18.37
C PRO A 253 -3.98 -10.89 17.31
N HIS A 254 -4.54 -9.73 17.67
CA HIS A 254 -4.64 -8.58 16.77
C HIS A 254 -3.26 -8.11 16.28
N GLN A 255 -2.29 -7.94 17.18
CA GLN A 255 -0.92 -7.57 16.81
C GLN A 255 -0.25 -8.60 15.90
N MET A 256 -0.54 -9.90 16.09
CA MET A 256 -0.04 -10.95 15.20
C MET A 256 -0.62 -10.82 13.78
N VAL A 257 -1.90 -10.49 13.66
CA VAL A 257 -2.53 -10.24 12.35
C VAL A 257 -1.89 -9.05 11.66
N LEU A 258 -1.66 -7.94 12.36
CA LEU A 258 -1.00 -6.75 11.81
C LEU A 258 0.42 -7.07 11.31
N ALA A 259 1.23 -7.75 12.13
CA ALA A 259 2.60 -8.08 11.76
C ALA A 259 2.68 -9.06 10.58
N ASN A 260 1.69 -9.93 10.41
CA ASN A 260 1.69 -11.01 9.41
C ASN A 260 1.84 -10.48 7.96
N ALA A 261 1.19 -9.36 7.61
CA ALA A 261 1.29 -8.80 6.26
C ALA A 261 2.74 -8.38 5.92
N LEU A 262 3.46 -7.76 6.88
CA LEU A 262 4.86 -7.40 6.71
C LEU A 262 5.78 -8.63 6.70
N CYS A 263 5.52 -9.62 7.59
CA CYS A 263 6.27 -10.88 7.58
C CYS A 263 6.14 -11.62 6.24
N ARG A 264 4.94 -11.68 5.67
CA ARG A 264 4.73 -12.25 4.33
C ARG A 264 5.46 -11.47 3.23
N ALA A 265 5.54 -10.14 3.35
CA ALA A 265 6.33 -9.34 2.43
C ALA A 265 7.83 -9.72 2.52
N TRP A 266 8.31 -9.98 3.72
CA TRP A 266 9.67 -10.43 3.99
C TRP A 266 9.97 -11.79 3.36
N GLU A 267 9.07 -12.76 3.53
CA GLU A 267 9.18 -14.10 2.93
C GLU A 267 9.10 -14.08 1.39
N THR A 268 8.38 -13.11 0.83
CA THR A 268 8.16 -13.03 -0.63
C THR A 268 9.26 -12.24 -1.34
N GLY A 269 9.77 -11.20 -0.71
CA GLY A 269 10.63 -10.18 -1.34
C GLY A 269 12.10 -10.23 -0.91
N GLY A 270 12.45 -11.10 0.07
CA GLY A 270 13.80 -11.28 0.60
C GLY A 270 14.66 -12.24 -0.21
#